data_7fea649a8c6d993d17c04da8eda7fbb7
#
_entry.id   7fea649a8c6d993d17c04da8eda7fbb7
#
_cell.length_a   1.000
_cell.length_b   1.000
_cell.length_c   1.000
_cell.angle_alpha   90.00
_cell.angle_beta   90.00
_cell.angle_gamma   90.00
#
_symmetry.space_group_name_H-M   'P 1'
#
loop_
_entity.id
_entity.type
_entity.pdbx_description
1 polymer ?
#
loop_
_entity_poly.entity_id
_entity_poly.type
_entity_poly.pdbx_seq_one_letter_code
_entity_poly.pdbx_strand_id
1 'polypeptide(L)'
;MYRKFGVLLLLACIGQAHAKVDSAQAARLGQDLTPLGAERAGNAAGTIPPWTGGVQPPAGYSPGMHHPDPFAGDAPLYRVDRGNVGQYASLLPEGLRALVERYPDFYLRVFPTRRSASAPQRIYDATRLNALTTELIANGNGIRGASAGIPFPLPQDGTEVIWNHILHYKGEQIRIINNQAVVINGNPHYIKRDRLVYSVYNREGMTEADLDNTLLYYKYKVTAPAKLSGTALVVQDTLDQVMATRKAWRYSPDDRRVRRLPSLAYDAPQPDTSGLATADVVDSFNGAPDRYEWQLVGKREMLMPYNSYAVHQKGIPYNDIVKARTLNPELLRYELHRVWVVDATLRPSFKHTYDRRRFYIDEDSWQILAVDLYDQNGELIGLQESHPINYYEVPMFASTLETLYDLKRGNYFVDGLDNNEPMYQFDVKLQPRDFSPQALRRDN
;
A
#
# COMPACT_ATOMS: atom_id res chain seq x y z
N MET A 1 52.69 -50.08 2.32
CA MET A 1 52.29 -49.14 3.38
C MET A 1 52.09 -47.76 2.73
N TYR A 2 50.91 -47.49 2.15
CA TYR A 2 50.58 -46.20 1.46
C TYR A 2 49.52 -45.49 2.24
N ARG A 3 49.84 -44.32 2.85
CA ARG A 3 48.95 -43.40 3.50
C ARG A 3 48.32 -42.51 2.42
N LYS A 4 46.99 -42.61 2.25
CA LYS A 4 46.20 -41.64 1.46
C LYS A 4 45.85 -40.46 2.35
N PHE A 5 46.33 -39.26 1.98
CA PHE A 5 45.89 -38.00 2.55
C PHE A 5 44.60 -37.59 1.82
N GLY A 6 43.48 -37.54 2.53
CA GLY A 6 42.24 -36.95 2.04
C GLY A 6 42.27 -35.45 2.31
N VAL A 7 42.18 -34.66 1.24
CA VAL A 7 41.98 -33.20 1.32
C VAL A 7 40.48 -32.94 1.47
N LEU A 8 40.09 -32.44 2.63
CA LEU A 8 38.72 -31.93 2.89
C LEU A 8 38.61 -30.52 2.29
N LEU A 9 37.89 -30.36 1.17
CA LEU A 9 37.51 -29.07 0.67
C LEU A 9 36.36 -28.52 1.53
N LEU A 10 36.62 -27.52 2.38
CA LEU A 10 35.59 -26.68 2.99
C LEU A 10 35.03 -25.76 1.90
N LEU A 11 33.81 -26.02 1.44
CA LEU A 11 33.03 -25.02 0.73
C LEU A 11 32.59 -23.97 1.74
N ALA A 12 33.25 -22.82 1.73
CA ALA A 12 32.76 -21.62 2.39
C ALA A 12 31.55 -21.10 1.59
N CYS A 13 30.33 -21.22 2.11
CA CYS A 13 29.20 -20.47 1.65
C CYS A 13 29.48 -18.98 1.94
N ILE A 14 29.98 -18.28 0.94
CA ILE A 14 30.06 -16.81 0.96
C ILE A 14 28.61 -16.34 0.84
N GLY A 15 27.96 -16.03 1.97
CA GLY A 15 26.76 -15.25 2.00
C GLY A 15 27.07 -13.94 1.28
N GLN A 16 26.34 -13.63 0.21
CA GLN A 16 26.41 -12.32 -0.42
C GLN A 16 25.93 -11.30 0.60
N ALA A 17 26.87 -10.64 1.28
CA ALA A 17 26.59 -9.39 1.97
C ALA A 17 26.26 -8.38 0.88
N HIS A 18 24.98 -8.00 0.74
CA HIS A 18 24.60 -6.86 -0.10
C HIS A 18 25.32 -5.64 0.46
N ALA A 19 26.13 -5.01 -0.38
CA ALA A 19 26.92 -3.86 0.00
C ALA A 19 25.95 -2.73 0.41
N LYS A 20 26.08 -2.23 1.64
CA LYS A 20 25.39 -1.00 2.08
C LYS A 20 25.69 0.11 1.09
N VAL A 21 24.70 0.99 0.87
CA VAL A 21 24.87 2.20 0.09
C VAL A 21 26.04 2.99 0.68
N ASP A 22 26.95 3.46 -0.14
CA ASP A 22 28.09 4.24 0.33
C ASP A 22 27.66 5.67 0.76
N SER A 23 28.52 6.35 1.52
CA SER A 23 28.21 7.68 2.05
C SER A 23 28.01 8.74 0.96
N ALA A 24 28.65 8.61 -0.20
CA ALA A 24 28.48 9.52 -1.33
C ALA A 24 27.11 9.35 -1.99
N GLN A 25 26.66 8.12 -2.13
CA GLN A 25 25.31 7.82 -2.61
C GLN A 25 24.24 8.32 -1.63
N ALA A 26 24.39 8.06 -0.33
CA ALA A 26 23.48 8.56 0.71
C ALA A 26 23.43 10.08 0.79
N ALA A 27 24.53 10.78 0.50
CA ALA A 27 24.59 12.24 0.48
C ALA A 27 23.75 12.89 -0.62
N ARG A 28 23.33 12.13 -1.63
CA ARG A 28 22.43 12.60 -2.70
C ARG A 28 21.01 12.86 -2.20
N LEU A 29 20.58 12.20 -1.10
CA LEU A 29 19.26 12.40 -0.50
C LEU A 29 19.09 13.84 -0.02
N GLY A 30 18.05 14.51 -0.51
CA GLY A 30 17.81 15.92 -0.27
C GLY A 30 18.59 16.87 -1.20
N GLN A 31 19.41 16.36 -2.12
CA GLN A 31 20.15 17.12 -3.12
C GLN A 31 19.53 16.90 -4.53
N ASP A 32 20.14 16.06 -5.36
CA ASP A 32 19.61 15.65 -6.66
C ASP A 32 18.53 14.57 -6.56
N LEU A 33 18.44 13.90 -5.42
CA LEU A 33 17.31 13.06 -5.05
C LEU A 33 16.41 13.78 -4.05
N THR A 34 15.13 13.39 -3.99
CA THR A 34 14.23 13.79 -2.91
C THR A 34 14.69 13.17 -1.59
N PRO A 35 14.23 13.64 -0.43
CA PRO A 35 14.59 13.02 0.84
C PRO A 35 14.18 11.55 0.98
N LEU A 36 13.20 11.08 0.19
CA LEU A 36 12.74 9.68 0.15
C LEU A 36 13.38 8.84 -0.96
N GLY A 37 14.30 9.43 -1.77
CA GLY A 37 15.10 8.70 -2.76
C GLY A 37 14.61 8.78 -4.21
N ALA A 38 13.53 9.52 -4.50
CA ALA A 38 13.08 9.78 -5.86
C ALA A 38 14.01 10.73 -6.61
N GLU A 39 13.99 10.71 -7.92
CA GLU A 39 14.68 11.72 -8.75
C GLU A 39 14.01 13.08 -8.55
N ARG A 40 14.76 14.07 -8.05
CA ARG A 40 14.22 15.42 -7.82
C ARG A 40 13.87 16.13 -9.11
N ALA A 41 14.69 15.97 -10.13
CA ALA A 41 14.46 16.59 -11.44
C ALA A 41 13.18 16.07 -12.13
N GLY A 42 12.62 16.90 -12.99
CA GLY A 42 11.59 16.48 -13.93
C GLY A 42 12.15 15.56 -15.01
N ASN A 43 11.26 15.01 -15.86
CA ASN A 43 11.70 14.22 -16.99
C ASN A 43 12.11 15.11 -18.20
N ALA A 44 12.85 14.53 -19.14
CA ALA A 44 13.33 15.25 -20.32
C ALA A 44 12.21 15.79 -21.23
N ALA A 45 11.04 15.14 -21.22
CA ALA A 45 9.88 15.57 -22.01
C ALA A 45 9.10 16.74 -21.36
N GLY A 46 9.43 17.12 -20.11
CA GLY A 46 8.72 18.16 -19.36
C GLY A 46 7.31 17.77 -18.89
N THR A 47 6.93 16.50 -19.06
CA THR A 47 5.60 15.99 -18.67
C THR A 47 5.54 15.63 -17.18
N ILE A 48 6.69 15.31 -16.56
CA ILE A 48 6.83 15.15 -15.10
C ILE A 48 7.66 16.34 -14.61
N PRO A 49 7.10 17.24 -13.76
CA PRO A 49 7.83 18.39 -13.25
C PRO A 49 8.86 18.01 -12.18
N PRO A 50 9.82 18.89 -11.83
CA PRO A 50 10.66 18.70 -10.67
C PRO A 50 9.83 18.62 -9.39
N TRP A 51 10.28 17.79 -8.41
CA TRP A 51 9.69 17.78 -7.07
C TRP A 51 10.14 19.01 -6.27
N THR A 52 9.18 19.73 -5.70
CA THR A 52 9.41 21.02 -5.00
C THR A 52 9.04 21.00 -3.52
N GLY A 53 8.91 19.80 -2.91
CA GLY A 53 8.60 19.65 -1.48
C GLY A 53 7.22 19.05 -1.22
N GLY A 54 6.51 18.62 -2.26
CA GLY A 54 5.13 18.12 -2.16
C GLY A 54 4.11 19.25 -2.07
N VAL A 55 2.85 18.89 -1.78
CA VAL A 55 1.75 19.85 -1.68
C VAL A 55 1.65 20.45 -0.28
N GLN A 56 1.28 21.72 -0.18
CA GLN A 56 0.92 22.39 1.06
C GLN A 56 -0.60 22.47 1.19
N PRO A 57 -1.14 22.55 2.42
CA PRO A 57 -2.57 22.75 2.63
C PRO A 57 -3.09 23.98 1.88
N PRO A 58 -4.18 23.87 1.11
CA PRO A 58 -4.76 25.04 0.46
C PRO A 58 -5.33 26.03 1.49
N ALA A 59 -5.46 27.29 1.08
CA ALA A 59 -6.02 28.34 1.94
C ALA A 59 -7.43 27.96 2.41
N GLY A 60 -7.68 28.14 3.71
CA GLY A 60 -8.97 27.80 4.34
C GLY A 60 -9.10 26.35 4.81
N TYR A 61 -8.13 25.49 4.58
CA TYR A 61 -8.11 24.14 5.17
C TYR A 61 -7.84 24.25 6.69
N SER A 62 -8.51 23.40 7.45
CA SER A 62 -8.26 23.18 8.88
C SER A 62 -8.36 21.69 9.20
N PRO A 63 -7.56 21.16 10.13
CA PRO A 63 -7.64 19.75 10.57
C PRO A 63 -9.07 19.34 10.94
N GLY A 64 -9.48 18.15 10.51
CA GLY A 64 -10.84 17.63 10.68
C GLY A 64 -11.80 17.94 9.54
N MET A 65 -11.43 18.79 8.59
CA MET A 65 -12.16 18.96 7.33
C MET A 65 -11.76 17.86 6.34
N HIS A 66 -12.68 17.46 5.44
CA HIS A 66 -12.30 16.70 4.24
C HIS A 66 -11.29 17.51 3.44
N HIS A 67 -10.28 16.83 2.91
CA HIS A 67 -9.17 17.49 2.21
C HIS A 67 -9.66 18.09 0.89
N PRO A 68 -9.68 19.43 0.72
CA PRO A 68 -10.02 20.03 -0.55
C PRO A 68 -8.96 19.69 -1.61
N ASP A 69 -9.40 19.55 -2.87
CA ASP A 69 -8.48 19.30 -3.98
C ASP A 69 -7.66 20.57 -4.29
N PRO A 70 -6.33 20.55 -4.07
CA PRO A 70 -5.48 21.69 -4.39
C PRO A 70 -5.30 21.90 -5.89
N PHE A 71 -5.74 20.94 -6.70
CA PHE A 71 -5.62 20.91 -8.15
C PHE A 71 -7.00 20.93 -8.85
N ALA A 72 -8.05 21.37 -8.15
CA ALA A 72 -9.41 21.43 -8.69
C ALA A 72 -9.54 22.29 -9.97
N GLY A 73 -8.59 23.20 -10.21
CA GLY A 73 -8.52 24.00 -11.45
C GLY A 73 -7.89 23.30 -12.65
N ASP A 74 -7.33 22.10 -12.47
CA ASP A 74 -6.71 21.36 -13.57
C ASP A 74 -7.78 20.80 -14.52
N ALA A 75 -7.59 20.97 -15.83
CA ALA A 75 -8.37 20.29 -16.85
C ALA A 75 -7.65 19.02 -17.30
N PRO A 76 -8.39 17.95 -17.69
CA PRO A 76 -7.78 16.79 -18.31
C PRO A 76 -7.04 17.18 -19.59
N LEU A 77 -5.83 16.67 -19.78
CA LEU A 77 -5.03 16.85 -20.99
C LEU A 77 -5.60 16.04 -22.16
N TYR A 78 -6.00 14.82 -21.87
CA TYR A 78 -6.59 13.88 -22.81
C TYR A 78 -7.32 12.75 -22.07
N ARG A 79 -8.08 11.98 -22.84
CA ARG A 79 -8.79 10.78 -22.37
C ARG A 79 -8.20 9.54 -23.04
N VAL A 80 -8.02 8.47 -22.24
CA VAL A 80 -7.69 7.15 -22.73
C VAL A 80 -8.92 6.26 -22.58
N ASP A 81 -9.46 5.79 -23.70
CA ASP A 81 -10.61 4.92 -23.75
C ASP A 81 -10.37 3.73 -24.68
N ARG A 82 -11.38 2.87 -24.84
CA ARG A 82 -11.31 1.66 -25.67
C ARG A 82 -10.85 1.93 -27.11
N GLY A 83 -11.11 3.13 -27.66
CA GLY A 83 -10.78 3.46 -29.04
C GLY A 83 -9.29 3.80 -29.24
N ASN A 84 -8.60 4.22 -28.18
CA ASN A 84 -7.21 4.67 -28.29
C ASN A 84 -6.24 4.02 -27.28
N VAL A 85 -6.72 3.15 -26.38
CA VAL A 85 -5.90 2.53 -25.31
C VAL A 85 -4.66 1.82 -25.83
N GLY A 86 -4.71 1.26 -27.02
CA GLY A 86 -3.55 0.62 -27.68
C GLY A 86 -2.37 1.57 -27.90
N GLN A 87 -2.61 2.87 -28.08
CA GLN A 87 -1.56 3.88 -28.25
C GLN A 87 -0.81 4.17 -26.93
N TYR A 88 -1.44 3.87 -25.79
CA TYR A 88 -0.91 4.10 -24.45
C TYR A 88 -0.49 2.81 -23.74
N ALA A 89 -0.51 1.66 -24.43
CA ALA A 89 -0.28 0.34 -23.83
C ALA A 89 1.04 0.25 -23.03
N SER A 90 2.10 0.94 -23.47
CA SER A 90 3.40 0.97 -22.78
C SER A 90 3.40 1.81 -21.50
N LEU A 91 2.39 2.67 -21.32
CA LEU A 91 2.24 3.57 -20.17
C LEU A 91 1.22 3.04 -19.14
N LEU A 92 0.60 1.89 -19.38
CA LEU A 92 -0.47 1.35 -18.55
C LEU A 92 -0.07 0.00 -17.93
N PRO A 93 -0.44 -0.27 -16.66
CA PRO A 93 -0.54 -1.64 -16.15
C PRO A 93 -1.40 -2.51 -17.06
N GLU A 94 -1.08 -3.79 -17.18
CA GLU A 94 -1.85 -4.72 -18.04
C GLU A 94 -3.31 -4.83 -17.58
N GLY A 95 -3.53 -4.86 -16.26
CA GLY A 95 -4.88 -4.91 -15.68
C GLY A 95 -5.70 -3.66 -15.97
N LEU A 96 -5.07 -2.48 -15.91
CA LEU A 96 -5.76 -1.23 -16.22
C LEU A 96 -6.13 -1.13 -17.70
N ARG A 97 -5.22 -1.56 -18.59
CA ARG A 97 -5.51 -1.69 -20.01
C ARG A 97 -6.68 -2.64 -20.25
N ALA A 98 -6.67 -3.83 -19.64
CA ALA A 98 -7.73 -4.82 -19.77
C ALA A 98 -9.07 -4.28 -19.26
N LEU A 99 -9.09 -3.47 -18.21
CA LEU A 99 -10.29 -2.84 -17.67
C LEU A 99 -10.90 -1.86 -18.69
N VAL A 100 -10.08 -0.99 -19.31
CA VAL A 100 -10.50 -0.03 -20.35
C VAL A 100 -11.00 -0.77 -21.61
N GLU A 101 -10.30 -1.82 -22.03
CA GLU A 101 -10.71 -2.65 -23.20
C GLU A 101 -12.03 -3.36 -22.96
N ARG A 102 -12.29 -3.82 -21.73
CA ARG A 102 -13.47 -4.61 -21.37
C ARG A 102 -14.74 -3.78 -21.22
N TYR A 103 -14.64 -2.60 -20.59
CA TYR A 103 -15.81 -1.78 -20.23
C TYR A 103 -15.85 -0.48 -21.04
N PRO A 104 -16.80 -0.37 -22.03
CA PRO A 104 -16.88 0.83 -22.90
C PRO A 104 -17.12 2.12 -22.14
N ASP A 105 -17.75 2.04 -20.97
CA ASP A 105 -18.07 3.20 -20.12
C ASP A 105 -16.93 3.58 -19.17
N PHE A 106 -15.83 2.79 -19.14
CA PHE A 106 -14.65 3.08 -18.35
C PHE A 106 -13.55 3.69 -19.21
N TYR A 107 -12.93 4.74 -18.72
CA TYR A 107 -11.87 5.49 -19.38
C TYR A 107 -11.02 6.23 -18.37
N LEU A 108 -9.82 6.61 -18.77
CA LEU A 108 -8.90 7.38 -17.93
C LEU A 108 -8.95 8.85 -18.34
N ARG A 109 -9.13 9.72 -17.37
CA ARG A 109 -8.93 11.17 -17.51
C ARG A 109 -7.50 11.47 -17.09
N VAL A 110 -6.65 11.84 -18.03
CA VAL A 110 -5.25 12.10 -17.75
C VAL A 110 -5.04 13.60 -17.52
N PHE A 111 -4.46 13.92 -16.38
CA PHE A 111 -4.23 15.29 -15.93
C PHE A 111 -2.74 15.63 -15.93
N PRO A 112 -2.39 16.94 -15.82
CA PRO A 112 -1.00 17.34 -15.59
C PRO A 112 -0.45 16.69 -14.31
N THR A 113 0.78 16.21 -14.38
CA THR A 113 1.46 15.59 -13.25
C THR A 113 1.70 16.59 -12.11
N ARG A 114 1.29 16.24 -10.90
CA ARG A 114 1.44 17.01 -9.68
C ARG A 114 2.13 16.14 -8.63
N ARG A 115 3.42 16.35 -8.41
CA ARG A 115 4.22 15.59 -7.44
C ARG A 115 3.94 16.08 -6.02
N SER A 116 2.78 15.68 -5.49
CA SER A 116 2.22 16.17 -4.24
C SER A 116 2.72 15.43 -3.00
N ALA A 117 3.38 14.27 -3.16
CA ALA A 117 3.83 13.45 -2.04
C ALA A 117 4.82 14.20 -1.14
N SER A 118 4.60 14.10 0.16
CA SER A 118 5.45 14.65 1.22
C SER A 118 5.35 13.81 2.49
N ALA A 119 6.31 14.00 3.40
CA ALA A 119 6.34 13.36 4.71
C ALA A 119 6.87 14.36 5.77
N PRO A 120 6.67 14.11 7.07
CA PRO A 120 7.26 14.94 8.13
C PRO A 120 8.79 14.95 8.06
N GLN A 121 9.40 16.07 8.46
CA GLN A 121 10.87 16.23 8.41
C GLN A 121 11.61 15.10 9.15
N ARG A 122 11.11 14.64 10.29
CA ARG A 122 11.71 13.53 11.04
C ARG A 122 11.77 12.22 10.24
N ILE A 123 10.81 12.00 9.31
CA ILE A 123 10.81 10.84 8.40
C ILE A 123 11.91 10.98 7.34
N TYR A 124 12.12 12.20 6.83
CA TYR A 124 13.24 12.50 5.93
C TYR A 124 14.59 12.28 6.61
N ASP A 125 14.72 12.75 7.85
CA ASP A 125 15.96 12.61 8.65
C ASP A 125 16.26 11.13 8.94
N ALA A 126 15.25 10.36 9.36
CA ALA A 126 15.36 8.91 9.56
C ALA A 126 15.73 8.17 8.28
N THR A 127 15.08 8.51 7.15
CA THR A 127 15.38 7.90 5.83
C THR A 127 16.83 8.09 5.43
N ARG A 128 17.39 9.30 5.66
CA ARG A 128 18.80 9.57 5.37
C ARG A 128 19.75 8.72 6.19
N LEU A 129 19.42 8.49 7.48
CA LEU A 129 20.20 7.61 8.36
C LEU A 129 20.08 6.15 7.90
N ASN A 130 18.87 5.70 7.59
CA ASN A 130 18.57 4.34 7.16
C ASN A 130 19.38 3.92 5.94
N ALA A 131 19.62 4.82 4.99
CA ALA A 131 20.45 4.55 3.82
C ALA A 131 21.83 3.96 4.16
N LEU A 132 22.36 4.29 5.35
CA LEU A 132 23.67 3.84 5.83
C LEU A 132 23.59 2.66 6.81
N THR A 133 22.46 2.47 7.48
CA THR A 133 22.35 1.56 8.64
C THR A 133 21.47 0.36 8.42
N THR A 134 20.45 0.47 7.54
CA THR A 134 19.45 -0.58 7.39
C THR A 134 19.98 -1.75 6.56
N GLU A 135 19.62 -2.95 6.95
CA GLU A 135 19.94 -4.18 6.25
C GLU A 135 18.77 -5.17 6.32
N LEU A 136 18.64 -5.98 5.27
CA LEU A 136 17.73 -7.12 5.25
C LEU A 136 18.25 -8.22 6.16
N ILE A 137 17.35 -8.84 6.92
CA ILE A 137 17.63 -10.01 7.76
C ILE A 137 16.69 -11.16 7.41
N ALA A 138 16.91 -12.33 7.97
CA ALA A 138 16.06 -13.52 7.80
C ALA A 138 15.73 -13.83 6.33
N ASN A 139 16.74 -13.76 5.43
CA ASN A 139 16.60 -13.95 3.98
C ASN A 139 15.55 -13.00 3.35
N GLY A 140 15.52 -11.74 3.77
CA GLY A 140 14.61 -10.71 3.27
C GLY A 140 13.25 -10.64 4.00
N ASN A 141 13.02 -11.45 5.02
CA ASN A 141 11.75 -11.47 5.77
C ASN A 141 11.70 -10.52 6.96
N GLY A 142 12.73 -9.75 7.18
CA GLY A 142 12.81 -8.73 8.20
C GLY A 142 13.86 -7.69 7.86
N ILE A 143 13.88 -6.62 8.64
CA ILE A 143 14.87 -5.55 8.56
C ILE A 143 15.52 -5.32 9.92
N ARG A 144 16.72 -4.75 9.90
CA ARG A 144 17.44 -4.26 11.08
C ARG A 144 18.07 -2.90 10.78
N GLY A 145 18.25 -2.07 11.81
CA GLY A 145 18.92 -0.77 11.70
C GLY A 145 17.98 0.40 11.39
N ALA A 146 16.63 0.20 11.45
CA ALA A 146 15.66 1.25 11.27
C ALA A 146 14.47 1.13 12.25
N SER A 147 13.91 2.27 12.66
CA SER A 147 12.68 2.35 13.46
C SER A 147 11.67 3.35 12.91
N ALA A 148 12.05 4.15 11.92
CA ALA A 148 11.22 5.11 11.21
C ALA A 148 11.81 5.40 9.83
N GLY A 149 11.01 6.01 8.96
CA GLY A 149 11.41 6.41 7.61
C GLY A 149 11.50 5.25 6.62
N ILE A 150 11.95 5.56 5.43
CA ILE A 150 12.14 4.56 4.37
C ILE A 150 13.41 3.76 4.66
N PRO A 151 13.33 2.42 4.74
CA PRO A 151 14.49 1.60 5.08
C PRO A 151 15.58 1.60 4.00
N PHE A 152 15.19 1.56 2.72
CA PHE A 152 16.10 1.43 1.57
C PHE A 152 15.81 2.50 0.50
N PRO A 153 16.10 3.80 0.77
CA PRO A 153 15.75 4.87 -0.19
C PRO A 153 16.49 4.76 -1.53
N LEU A 154 17.53 3.93 -1.60
CA LEU A 154 18.30 3.61 -2.79
C LEU A 154 18.33 2.08 -3.00
N PRO A 155 17.18 1.46 -3.31
CA PRO A 155 17.06 0.01 -3.31
C PRO A 155 17.89 -0.65 -4.41
N GLN A 156 18.42 -1.85 -4.11
CA GLN A 156 19.23 -2.66 -5.00
C GLN A 156 18.44 -3.83 -5.61
N ASP A 157 17.37 -4.26 -4.95
CA ASP A 157 16.53 -5.36 -5.39
C ASP A 157 15.03 -5.13 -5.11
N GLY A 158 14.19 -6.07 -5.57
CA GLY A 158 12.75 -5.97 -5.40
C GLY A 158 12.28 -6.15 -3.95
N THR A 159 13.04 -6.85 -3.11
CA THR A 159 12.71 -7.05 -1.69
C THR A 159 12.85 -5.74 -0.92
N GLU A 160 13.91 -4.97 -1.20
CA GLU A 160 14.11 -3.65 -0.61
C GLU A 160 12.99 -2.67 -1.02
N VAL A 161 12.56 -2.72 -2.30
CA VAL A 161 11.45 -1.88 -2.79
C VAL A 161 10.15 -2.23 -2.07
N ILE A 162 9.84 -3.50 -1.87
CA ILE A 162 8.59 -3.88 -1.19
C ILE A 162 8.63 -3.55 0.30
N TRP A 163 9.79 -3.64 0.96
CA TRP A 163 9.95 -3.17 2.34
C TRP A 163 9.76 -1.66 2.45
N ASN A 164 10.19 -0.87 1.48
CA ASN A 164 9.92 0.56 1.44
C ASN A 164 8.42 0.83 1.44
N HIS A 165 7.64 0.07 0.65
CA HIS A 165 6.18 0.18 0.67
C HIS A 165 5.59 -0.24 2.03
N ILE A 166 5.97 -1.38 2.57
CA ILE A 166 5.43 -1.88 3.85
C ILE A 166 5.64 -0.85 4.97
N LEU A 167 6.78 -0.16 4.97
CA LEU A 167 7.25 0.70 6.05
C LEU A 167 7.13 2.21 5.77
N HIS A 168 6.61 2.62 4.59
CA HIS A 168 6.42 4.05 4.34
C HIS A 168 5.49 4.69 5.37
N TYR A 169 5.62 5.99 5.56
CA TYR A 169 4.88 6.71 6.59
C TYR A 169 3.39 6.80 6.26
N LYS A 170 2.57 6.24 7.13
CA LYS A 170 1.10 6.25 7.06
C LYS A 170 0.46 6.79 8.35
N GLY A 171 1.13 7.76 8.99
CA GLY A 171 0.71 8.27 10.31
C GLY A 171 1.16 7.36 11.46
N GLU A 172 0.85 7.77 12.69
CA GLU A 172 1.25 7.04 13.90
C GLU A 172 0.08 6.36 14.59
N GLN A 173 -0.93 7.14 14.97
CA GLN A 173 -2.12 6.68 15.66
C GLN A 173 -3.33 7.31 15.01
N ILE A 174 -4.20 6.48 14.43
CA ILE A 174 -5.27 6.98 13.58
C ILE A 174 -6.55 6.26 13.92
N ARG A 175 -7.66 7.01 14.02
CA ARG A 175 -9.01 6.47 13.93
C ARG A 175 -9.63 6.83 12.59
N ILE A 176 -10.19 5.84 11.92
CA ILE A 176 -10.75 5.96 10.58
C ILE A 176 -12.16 5.38 10.60
N ILE A 177 -13.16 6.17 10.18
CA ILE A 177 -14.50 5.66 9.92
C ILE A 177 -14.71 5.71 8.42
N ASN A 178 -14.94 4.57 7.81
CA ASN A 178 -15.20 4.47 6.37
C ASN A 178 -16.05 3.24 6.03
N ASN A 179 -16.44 3.16 4.77
CA ASN A 179 -17.16 2.03 4.23
C ASN A 179 -16.27 1.26 3.25
N GLN A 180 -16.46 -0.04 3.21
CA GLN A 180 -16.07 -0.88 2.07
C GLN A 180 -17.30 -1.22 1.25
N ALA A 181 -17.12 -1.50 -0.03
CA ALA A 181 -18.15 -2.03 -0.91
C ALA A 181 -17.69 -3.32 -1.56
N VAL A 182 -18.56 -4.33 -1.54
CA VAL A 182 -18.38 -5.58 -2.30
C VAL A 182 -19.40 -5.57 -3.41
N VAL A 183 -18.94 -5.49 -4.67
CA VAL A 183 -19.83 -5.41 -5.84
C VAL A 183 -19.90 -6.77 -6.52
N ILE A 184 -21.03 -7.44 -6.38
CA ILE A 184 -21.30 -8.76 -6.95
C ILE A 184 -22.41 -8.63 -7.99
N ASN A 185 -22.15 -9.07 -9.22
CA ASN A 185 -23.11 -8.97 -10.33
C ASN A 185 -23.70 -7.57 -10.50
N GLY A 186 -22.89 -6.54 -10.29
CA GLY A 186 -23.27 -5.13 -10.41
C GLY A 186 -23.98 -4.54 -9.21
N ASN A 187 -24.18 -5.28 -8.13
CA ASN A 187 -24.88 -4.82 -6.93
C ASN A 187 -23.88 -4.55 -5.80
N PRO A 188 -23.72 -3.31 -5.33
CA PRO A 188 -22.85 -2.97 -4.23
C PRO A 188 -23.47 -3.33 -2.88
N HIS A 189 -22.68 -3.92 -2.00
CA HIS A 189 -23.00 -4.20 -0.61
C HIS A 189 -22.01 -3.44 0.28
N TYR A 190 -22.51 -2.48 1.06
CA TYR A 190 -21.70 -1.61 1.89
C TYR A 190 -21.55 -2.15 3.31
N ILE A 191 -20.33 -2.05 3.86
CA ILE A 191 -20.02 -2.40 5.25
C ILE A 191 -19.25 -1.24 5.87
N LYS A 192 -19.85 -0.59 6.88
CA LYS A 192 -19.24 0.50 7.62
C LYS A 192 -18.36 -0.03 8.75
N ARG A 193 -17.17 0.51 8.86
CA ARG A 193 -16.18 0.12 9.88
C ARG A 193 -15.63 1.34 10.62
N ASP A 194 -15.46 1.19 11.91
CA ASP A 194 -14.66 2.06 12.78
C ASP A 194 -13.31 1.36 13.01
N ARG A 195 -12.23 1.96 12.55
CA ARG A 195 -10.88 1.38 12.51
C ARG A 195 -9.94 2.18 13.40
N LEU A 196 -9.04 1.48 14.08
CA LEU A 196 -7.93 2.03 14.84
C LEU A 196 -6.64 1.43 14.31
N VAL A 197 -5.69 2.29 14.02
CA VAL A 197 -4.33 1.93 13.59
C VAL A 197 -3.36 2.52 14.59
N TYR A 198 -2.43 1.71 15.07
CA TYR A 198 -1.29 2.16 15.88
C TYR A 198 -0.01 1.62 15.26
N SER A 199 0.66 2.46 14.50
CA SER A 199 1.96 2.14 13.91
C SER A 199 3.04 2.30 14.98
N VAL A 200 3.77 1.22 15.26
CA VAL A 200 4.90 1.25 16.19
C VAL A 200 6.14 1.69 15.44
N TYR A 201 6.37 1.12 14.25
CA TYR A 201 7.33 1.67 13.29
C TYR A 201 6.84 3.05 12.84
N ASN A 202 7.71 3.97 12.64
CA ASN A 202 7.45 5.39 12.34
C ASN A 202 6.92 6.23 13.50
N ARG A 203 6.74 5.69 14.70
CA ARG A 203 6.34 6.48 15.85
C ARG A 203 7.50 7.34 16.35
N GLU A 204 7.20 8.59 16.70
CA GLU A 204 8.20 9.52 17.20
C GLU A 204 8.86 9.03 18.51
N GLY A 205 10.18 9.14 18.58
CA GLY A 205 10.98 8.78 19.76
C GLY A 205 11.25 7.28 19.93
N MET A 206 10.74 6.40 19.02
CA MET A 206 11.02 4.96 19.09
C MET A 206 12.41 4.64 18.55
N THR A 207 13.12 3.78 19.25
CA THR A 207 14.35 3.14 18.76
C THR A 207 14.03 1.73 18.23
N GLU A 208 14.99 1.10 17.53
CA GLU A 208 14.83 -0.29 17.07
C GLU A 208 14.54 -1.25 18.24
N ALA A 209 15.20 -1.06 19.39
CA ALA A 209 14.98 -1.89 20.59
C ALA A 209 13.54 -1.74 21.15
N ASP A 210 12.95 -0.56 21.02
CA ASP A 210 11.59 -0.29 21.51
C ASP A 210 10.51 -0.93 20.63
N LEU A 211 10.83 -1.27 19.37
CA LEU A 211 9.88 -1.93 18.46
C LEU A 211 9.50 -3.33 18.95
N ASP A 212 10.41 -4.04 19.62
CA ASP A 212 10.21 -5.41 20.09
C ASP A 212 9.54 -6.31 19.03
N ASN A 213 10.10 -6.27 17.81
CA ASN A 213 9.57 -6.93 16.62
C ASN A 213 8.12 -6.55 16.24
N THR A 214 7.57 -5.47 16.76
CA THR A 214 6.20 -5.03 16.46
C THR A 214 6.21 -3.98 15.35
N LEU A 215 5.48 -4.25 14.26
CA LEU A 215 5.26 -3.29 13.18
C LEU A 215 4.11 -2.35 13.50
N LEU A 216 2.93 -2.93 13.72
CA LEU A 216 1.71 -2.17 14.00
C LEU A 216 0.66 -3.01 14.75
N TYR A 217 -0.28 -2.30 15.33
CA TYR A 217 -1.54 -2.83 15.82
C TYR A 217 -2.70 -2.29 14.98
N TYR A 218 -3.62 -3.16 14.63
CA TYR A 218 -4.81 -2.81 13.87
C TYR A 218 -6.06 -3.39 14.53
N LYS A 219 -7.14 -2.60 14.57
CA LYS A 219 -8.44 -3.04 15.08
C LYS A 219 -9.52 -2.43 14.21
N TYR A 220 -10.58 -3.17 13.93
CA TYR A 220 -11.81 -2.60 13.45
C TYR A 220 -13.03 -3.18 14.14
N LYS A 221 -14.13 -2.43 14.11
CA LYS A 221 -15.48 -2.84 14.47
C LYS A 221 -16.43 -2.47 13.33
N VAL A 222 -17.25 -3.44 12.91
CA VAL A 222 -18.33 -3.20 11.96
C VAL A 222 -19.47 -2.48 12.69
N THR A 223 -19.95 -1.38 12.13
CA THR A 223 -21.06 -0.57 12.69
C THR A 223 -22.33 -0.61 11.83
N ALA A 224 -22.20 -1.00 10.56
CA ALA A 224 -23.32 -1.25 9.64
C ALA A 224 -22.91 -2.28 8.58
N PRO A 225 -23.83 -3.06 8.00
CA PRO A 225 -25.26 -3.12 8.29
C PRO A 225 -25.55 -3.84 9.62
N ALA A 226 -26.79 -3.74 10.13
CA ALA A 226 -27.19 -4.31 11.41
C ALA A 226 -26.84 -5.80 11.57
N LYS A 227 -26.96 -6.59 10.49
CA LYS A 227 -26.63 -8.03 10.46
C LYS A 227 -25.17 -8.32 10.82
N LEU A 228 -24.24 -7.44 10.54
CA LEU A 228 -22.80 -7.60 10.76
C LEU A 228 -22.31 -6.74 11.93
N SER A 229 -23.16 -5.83 12.44
CA SER A 229 -22.79 -4.88 13.48
C SER A 229 -22.30 -5.58 14.73
N GLY A 230 -21.20 -5.06 15.30
CA GLY A 230 -20.51 -5.66 16.43
C GLY A 230 -19.42 -6.68 16.06
N THR A 231 -19.37 -7.18 14.81
CA THR A 231 -18.21 -7.95 14.36
C THR A 231 -16.95 -7.10 14.48
N ALA A 232 -15.90 -7.65 15.08
CA ALA A 232 -14.66 -6.92 15.28
C ALA A 232 -13.43 -7.80 15.04
N LEU A 233 -12.33 -7.19 14.65
CA LEU A 233 -11.04 -7.83 14.41
C LEU A 233 -9.94 -7.06 15.13
N VAL A 234 -8.96 -7.78 15.66
CA VAL A 234 -7.67 -7.23 16.10
C VAL A 234 -6.56 -7.97 15.37
N VAL A 235 -5.57 -7.23 14.90
CA VAL A 235 -4.33 -7.73 14.32
C VAL A 235 -3.15 -7.12 15.08
N GLN A 236 -2.17 -7.94 15.40
CA GLN A 236 -0.84 -7.55 15.86
C GLN A 236 0.16 -8.01 14.81
N ASP A 237 0.77 -7.07 14.13
CA ASP A 237 1.69 -7.35 13.03
C ASP A 237 3.14 -7.20 13.47
N THR A 238 4.02 -7.99 12.87
CA THR A 238 5.43 -8.07 13.23
C THR A 238 6.33 -7.69 12.07
N LEU A 239 7.51 -7.12 12.38
CA LEU A 239 8.54 -6.80 11.40
C LEU A 239 9.18 -8.07 10.83
N ASP A 240 9.74 -8.91 11.69
CA ASP A 240 10.25 -10.22 11.31
C ASP A 240 9.17 -11.28 11.57
N GLN A 241 8.46 -11.64 10.50
CA GLN A 241 7.37 -12.62 10.57
C GLN A 241 7.87 -14.07 10.63
N VAL A 242 9.16 -14.32 10.39
CA VAL A 242 9.80 -15.64 10.60
C VAL A 242 10.05 -15.85 12.08
N MET A 243 10.54 -14.83 12.78
CA MET A 243 10.73 -14.88 14.24
C MET A 243 9.40 -14.99 14.98
N ALA A 244 8.40 -14.21 14.57
CA ALA A 244 7.06 -14.24 15.16
C ALA A 244 5.99 -13.87 14.13
N THR A 245 5.11 -14.81 13.80
CA THR A 245 4.05 -14.59 12.82
C THR A 245 2.99 -13.60 13.31
N ARG A 246 2.33 -12.92 12.37
CA ARG A 246 1.13 -12.09 12.60
C ARG A 246 0.12 -12.81 13.49
N LYS A 247 -0.45 -12.08 14.45
CA LYS A 247 -1.50 -12.59 15.34
C LYS A 247 -2.80 -11.86 15.06
N ALA A 248 -3.90 -12.61 14.91
CA ALA A 248 -5.21 -12.03 14.66
C ALA A 248 -6.30 -12.73 15.47
N TRP A 249 -7.30 -11.95 15.88
CA TRP A 249 -8.49 -12.44 16.61
C TRP A 249 -9.74 -11.74 16.08
N ARG A 250 -10.80 -12.51 15.91
CA ARG A 250 -12.12 -12.01 15.52
C ARG A 250 -13.12 -12.24 16.65
N TYR A 251 -13.90 -11.21 16.95
CA TYR A 251 -15.11 -11.30 17.77
C TYR A 251 -16.33 -11.48 16.87
N SER A 252 -17.22 -12.41 17.23
CA SER A 252 -18.51 -12.61 16.60
C SER A 252 -19.61 -12.25 17.59
N PRO A 253 -20.53 -11.33 17.25
CA PRO A 253 -21.66 -10.97 18.13
C PRO A 253 -22.67 -12.10 18.28
N ASP A 254 -22.80 -13.01 17.29
CA ASP A 254 -23.78 -14.09 17.30
C ASP A 254 -23.55 -15.09 18.44
N ASP A 255 -22.30 -15.48 18.66
CA ASP A 255 -21.90 -16.40 19.73
C ASP A 255 -21.16 -15.72 20.88
N ARG A 256 -20.93 -14.41 20.81
CA ARG A 256 -20.19 -13.56 21.76
C ARG A 256 -18.80 -14.10 22.10
N ARG A 257 -18.14 -14.70 21.11
CA ARG A 257 -16.81 -15.32 21.29
C ARG A 257 -15.73 -14.59 20.51
N VAL A 258 -14.56 -14.53 21.14
CA VAL A 258 -13.32 -14.17 20.46
C VAL A 258 -12.61 -15.43 20.02
N ARG A 259 -12.31 -15.55 18.75
CA ARG A 259 -11.59 -16.68 18.15
C ARG A 259 -10.29 -16.18 17.54
N ARG A 260 -9.22 -16.94 17.74
CA ARG A 260 -7.95 -16.69 17.03
C ARG A 260 -8.13 -17.08 15.56
N LEU A 261 -7.56 -16.27 14.67
CA LEU A 261 -7.46 -16.53 13.24
C LEU A 261 -6.01 -16.86 12.88
N PRO A 262 -5.56 -18.12 13.03
CA PRO A 262 -4.14 -18.46 12.85
C PRO A 262 -3.65 -18.31 11.42
N SER A 263 -4.57 -18.30 10.45
CA SER A 263 -4.28 -18.22 9.02
C SER A 263 -4.60 -16.85 8.39
N LEU A 264 -4.82 -15.79 9.20
CA LEU A 264 -5.02 -14.44 8.63
C LEU A 264 -3.67 -13.85 8.15
N ALA A 265 -3.01 -14.61 7.31
CA ALA A 265 -1.79 -14.23 6.64
C ALA A 265 -1.89 -14.70 5.18
N TYR A 266 -1.21 -14.01 4.28
CA TYR A 266 -1.11 -14.38 2.88
C TYR A 266 -2.47 -14.48 2.15
N ASP A 267 -2.78 -15.66 1.56
CA ASP A 267 -3.96 -15.94 0.75
C ASP A 267 -5.22 -16.32 1.53
N ALA A 268 -5.19 -16.25 2.86
CA ALA A 268 -6.42 -16.43 3.63
C ALA A 268 -7.48 -15.41 3.15
N PRO A 269 -8.75 -15.83 2.96
CA PRO A 269 -9.80 -14.89 2.59
C PRO A 269 -9.89 -13.75 3.61
N GLN A 270 -9.85 -12.53 3.14
CA GLN A 270 -10.07 -11.36 3.98
C GLN A 270 -11.53 -11.38 4.47
N PRO A 271 -11.78 -11.22 5.77
CA PRO A 271 -13.15 -11.17 6.29
C PRO A 271 -13.99 -10.10 5.60
N ASP A 272 -15.27 -10.41 5.42
CA ASP A 272 -16.28 -9.48 4.91
C ASP A 272 -16.07 -8.96 3.47
N THR A 273 -15.30 -9.71 2.63
CA THR A 273 -15.04 -9.38 1.21
C THR A 273 -15.69 -10.36 0.22
N SER A 274 -16.52 -11.31 0.71
CA SER A 274 -17.12 -12.36 -0.13
C SER A 274 -16.11 -13.18 -0.95
N GLY A 275 -14.87 -13.30 -0.43
CA GLY A 275 -13.80 -14.03 -1.09
C GLY A 275 -13.13 -13.30 -2.27
N LEU A 276 -13.44 -12.02 -2.48
CA LEU A 276 -12.78 -11.23 -3.53
C LEU A 276 -11.34 -10.86 -3.17
N ALA A 277 -11.06 -10.67 -1.88
CA ALA A 277 -9.74 -10.22 -1.40
C ALA A 277 -9.08 -11.27 -0.51
N THR A 278 -7.77 -11.38 -0.61
CA THR A 278 -6.91 -12.11 0.32
C THR A 278 -6.43 -11.21 1.46
N ALA A 279 -5.94 -11.79 2.54
CA ALA A 279 -5.53 -11.01 3.72
C ALA A 279 -4.32 -10.10 3.47
N ASP A 280 -3.49 -10.44 2.50
CA ASP A 280 -2.26 -9.72 2.16
C ASP A 280 -2.42 -8.61 1.09
N VAL A 281 -3.65 -8.36 0.59
CA VAL A 281 -3.91 -7.28 -0.39
C VAL A 281 -4.28 -5.93 0.25
N VAL A 282 -4.41 -5.87 1.56
CA VAL A 282 -4.64 -4.60 2.28
C VAL A 282 -3.47 -3.66 2.03
N ASP A 283 -3.74 -2.37 1.74
CA ASP A 283 -2.74 -1.40 1.33
C ASP A 283 -1.93 -1.89 0.11
N SER A 284 -2.59 -2.54 -0.82
CA SER A 284 -2.05 -3.22 -2.00
C SER A 284 -1.10 -4.38 -1.71
N PHE A 285 -0.34 -4.35 -0.63
CA PHE A 285 0.46 -5.45 -0.09
C PHE A 285 0.90 -5.20 1.35
N ASN A 286 0.53 -6.12 2.26
CA ASN A 286 0.98 -6.11 3.66
C ASN A 286 1.39 -7.50 4.17
N GLY A 287 1.69 -8.43 3.27
CA GLY A 287 2.14 -9.78 3.59
C GLY A 287 3.62 -9.85 3.96
N ALA A 288 4.05 -10.99 4.51
CA ALA A 288 5.47 -11.30 4.61
C ALA A 288 6.05 -11.56 3.22
N PRO A 289 7.28 -11.08 2.93
CA PRO A 289 7.89 -11.25 1.62
C PRO A 289 8.33 -12.68 1.29
N ASP A 290 8.32 -13.62 2.24
CA ASP A 290 8.94 -14.95 2.20
C ASP A 290 8.43 -15.88 1.08
N ARG A 291 7.19 -15.72 0.64
CA ARG A 291 6.56 -16.62 -0.33
C ARG A 291 6.92 -16.32 -1.78
N TYR A 292 7.44 -15.12 -2.06
CA TYR A 292 7.73 -14.66 -3.41
C TYR A 292 9.22 -14.48 -3.64
N GLU A 293 9.62 -14.63 -4.89
CA GLU A 293 10.88 -14.12 -5.42
C GLU A 293 10.60 -12.74 -5.99
N TRP A 294 11.35 -11.75 -5.51
CA TRP A 294 11.14 -10.34 -5.82
C TRP A 294 12.18 -9.86 -6.80
N GLN A 295 11.78 -9.58 -8.02
CA GLN A 295 12.64 -9.08 -9.08
C GLN A 295 12.40 -7.60 -9.31
N LEU A 296 13.44 -6.78 -9.13
CA LEU A 296 13.40 -5.38 -9.53
C LEU A 296 13.54 -5.30 -11.06
N VAL A 297 12.48 -4.87 -11.73
CA VAL A 297 12.47 -4.66 -13.21
C VAL A 297 13.12 -3.32 -13.56
N GLY A 298 12.96 -2.30 -12.70
CA GLY A 298 13.49 -0.96 -12.86
C GLY A 298 12.43 0.12 -12.75
N LYS A 299 12.79 1.35 -13.08
CA LYS A 299 11.86 2.50 -13.12
C LYS A 299 11.20 2.64 -14.48
N ARG A 300 9.94 3.09 -14.48
CA ARG A 300 9.19 3.44 -15.70
C ARG A 300 8.32 4.66 -15.46
N GLU A 301 8.02 5.40 -16.52
CA GLU A 301 6.98 6.43 -16.52
C GLU A 301 5.67 5.78 -16.92
N MET A 302 4.65 5.86 -16.05
CA MET A 302 3.38 5.18 -16.21
C MET A 302 2.22 6.09 -15.80
N LEU A 303 1.06 5.93 -16.44
CA LEU A 303 -0.18 6.57 -16.03
C LEU A 303 -0.75 5.85 -14.81
N MET A 304 -0.80 6.56 -13.69
CA MET A 304 -1.20 6.02 -12.39
C MET A 304 -2.31 6.84 -11.75
N PRO A 305 -3.18 6.22 -10.92
CA PRO A 305 -4.06 6.99 -10.06
C PRO A 305 -3.22 7.89 -9.13
N TYR A 306 -3.54 9.17 -9.07
CA TYR A 306 -2.79 10.12 -8.25
C TYR A 306 -3.67 11.34 -7.90
N ASN A 307 -3.44 11.97 -6.74
CA ASN A 307 -4.18 13.16 -6.32
C ASN A 307 -5.72 12.97 -6.41
N SER A 308 -6.20 11.83 -5.89
CA SER A 308 -7.57 11.34 -6.08
C SER A 308 -8.58 12.03 -5.16
N TYR A 309 -8.50 13.35 -5.00
CA TYR A 309 -9.33 14.14 -4.08
C TYR A 309 -10.82 14.07 -4.41
N ALA A 310 -11.19 13.87 -5.69
CA ALA A 310 -12.60 13.82 -6.07
C ALA A 310 -13.33 12.61 -5.46
N VAL A 311 -12.68 11.45 -5.32
CA VAL A 311 -13.28 10.27 -4.65
C VAL A 311 -13.33 10.41 -3.12
N HIS A 312 -12.63 11.38 -2.55
CA HIS A 312 -12.61 11.74 -1.14
C HIS A 312 -13.55 12.92 -0.81
N GLN A 313 -14.07 13.60 -1.83
CA GLN A 313 -14.83 14.82 -1.66
C GLN A 313 -16.10 14.60 -0.84
N LYS A 314 -16.31 15.44 0.19
CA LYS A 314 -17.49 15.41 1.06
C LYS A 314 -18.79 15.54 0.27
N GLY A 315 -19.77 14.70 0.61
CA GLY A 315 -21.15 14.81 0.11
C GLY A 315 -21.41 14.07 -1.20
N ILE A 316 -20.40 13.45 -1.83
CA ILE A 316 -20.66 12.58 -2.98
C ILE A 316 -21.26 11.26 -2.47
N PRO A 317 -22.45 10.86 -2.96
CA PRO A 317 -23.05 9.58 -2.60
C PRO A 317 -22.18 8.40 -3.03
N TYR A 318 -22.09 7.35 -2.22
CA TYR A 318 -21.29 6.17 -2.56
C TYR A 318 -21.69 5.51 -3.88
N ASN A 319 -23.00 5.51 -4.22
CA ASN A 319 -23.48 4.98 -5.51
C ASN A 319 -23.06 5.85 -6.72
N ASP A 320 -22.59 7.07 -6.49
CA ASP A 320 -22.02 7.90 -7.55
C ASP A 320 -20.52 7.59 -7.76
N ILE A 321 -19.83 7.06 -6.77
CA ILE A 321 -18.47 6.60 -6.84
C ILE A 321 -18.39 5.15 -7.34
N VAL A 322 -19.18 4.25 -6.72
CA VAL A 322 -19.21 2.82 -6.98
C VAL A 322 -20.29 2.51 -8.02
N LYS A 323 -19.88 2.17 -9.23
CA LYS A 323 -20.81 1.78 -10.31
C LYS A 323 -20.88 0.25 -10.43
N ALA A 324 -21.73 -0.27 -11.30
CA ALA A 324 -21.99 -1.71 -11.41
C ALA A 324 -20.74 -2.56 -11.78
N ARG A 325 -19.77 -1.98 -12.49
CA ARG A 325 -18.60 -2.73 -13.02
C ARG A 325 -17.25 -2.15 -12.63
N THR A 326 -17.19 -0.84 -12.40
CA THR A 326 -15.97 -0.08 -12.11
C THR A 326 -16.31 1.07 -11.19
N LEU A 327 -15.31 1.80 -10.72
CA LEU A 327 -15.54 3.15 -10.19
C LEU A 327 -16.03 4.08 -11.29
N ASN A 328 -16.66 5.20 -10.89
CA ASN A 328 -17.07 6.26 -11.81
C ASN A 328 -15.84 6.96 -12.39
N PRO A 329 -15.56 6.86 -13.70
CA PRO A 329 -14.36 7.44 -14.30
C PRO A 329 -14.33 8.98 -14.23
N GLU A 330 -15.48 9.65 -14.09
CA GLU A 330 -15.55 11.11 -13.94
C GLU A 330 -14.95 11.61 -12.59
N LEU A 331 -14.79 10.71 -11.61
CA LEU A 331 -14.20 11.03 -10.31
C LEU A 331 -12.74 10.57 -10.19
N LEU A 332 -12.21 9.89 -11.22
CA LEU A 332 -10.84 9.38 -11.21
C LEU A 332 -9.88 10.37 -11.86
N ARG A 333 -8.69 10.43 -11.29
CA ARG A 333 -7.59 11.23 -11.80
C ARG A 333 -6.38 10.35 -12.04
N TYR A 334 -5.86 10.35 -13.27
CA TYR A 334 -4.63 9.66 -13.66
C TYR A 334 -3.59 10.67 -14.08
N GLU A 335 -2.36 10.46 -13.68
CA GLU A 335 -1.22 11.32 -13.99
C GLU A 335 -0.04 10.47 -14.42
N LEU A 336 0.88 11.03 -15.20
CA LEU A 336 2.13 10.37 -15.58
C LEU A 336 3.14 10.48 -14.43
N HIS A 337 3.50 9.34 -13.81
CA HIS A 337 4.48 9.29 -12.73
C HIS A 337 5.59 8.28 -13.00
N ARG A 338 6.77 8.51 -12.41
CA ARG A 338 7.81 7.49 -12.37
C ARG A 338 7.49 6.50 -11.26
N VAL A 339 7.50 5.23 -11.62
CA VAL A 339 7.25 4.13 -10.69
C VAL A 339 8.37 3.11 -10.73
N TRP A 340 8.68 2.52 -9.60
CA TRP A 340 9.43 1.28 -9.51
C TRP A 340 8.51 0.13 -9.94
N VAL A 341 9.00 -0.72 -10.84
CA VAL A 341 8.30 -1.93 -11.26
C VAL A 341 8.98 -3.13 -10.65
N VAL A 342 8.22 -3.93 -9.90
CA VAL A 342 8.69 -5.13 -9.22
C VAL A 342 7.81 -6.31 -9.60
N ASP A 343 8.43 -7.39 -10.08
CA ASP A 343 7.77 -8.68 -10.28
C ASP A 343 7.96 -9.56 -9.05
N ALA A 344 6.87 -10.12 -8.55
CA ALA A 344 6.84 -11.12 -7.50
C ALA A 344 6.32 -12.44 -8.06
N THR A 345 7.16 -13.47 -8.08
CA THR A 345 6.82 -14.82 -8.54
C THR A 345 6.74 -15.75 -7.34
N LEU A 346 5.64 -16.47 -7.22
CA LEU A 346 5.44 -17.42 -6.11
C LEU A 346 6.50 -18.52 -6.13
N ARG A 347 7.13 -18.77 -4.99
CA ARG A 347 8.13 -19.83 -4.85
C ARG A 347 7.43 -21.20 -4.97
N PRO A 348 8.05 -22.21 -5.63
CA PRO A 348 7.43 -23.51 -5.90
C PRO A 348 6.95 -24.27 -4.66
N SER A 349 7.51 -24.00 -3.48
CA SER A 349 7.13 -24.64 -2.21
C SER A 349 5.87 -24.08 -1.56
N PHE A 350 5.33 -22.98 -2.09
CA PHE A 350 4.17 -22.30 -1.52
C PHE A 350 2.95 -22.38 -2.45
N LYS A 351 1.79 -22.06 -1.88
CA LYS A 351 0.54 -21.88 -2.60
C LYS A 351 -0.01 -20.51 -2.30
N HIS A 352 -0.60 -19.88 -3.31
CA HIS A 352 -1.30 -18.62 -3.21
C HIS A 352 -2.32 -18.50 -4.36
N THR A 353 -3.35 -17.67 -4.21
CA THR A 353 -4.31 -17.34 -5.27
C THR A 353 -3.62 -16.66 -6.45
N TYR A 354 -2.59 -15.86 -6.16
CA TYR A 354 -1.81 -15.13 -7.15
C TYR A 354 -0.43 -15.77 -7.27
N ASP A 355 -0.17 -16.41 -8.41
CA ASP A 355 1.13 -17.06 -8.68
C ASP A 355 2.20 -16.03 -9.07
N ARG A 356 1.78 -14.95 -9.76
CA ARG A 356 2.62 -13.81 -10.07
C ARG A 356 1.86 -12.52 -9.81
N ARG A 357 2.59 -11.50 -9.31
CA ARG A 357 2.10 -10.13 -9.16
C ARG A 357 3.11 -9.18 -9.77
N ARG A 358 2.63 -8.12 -10.43
CA ARG A 358 3.48 -7.02 -10.86
C ARG A 358 3.05 -5.75 -10.17
N PHE A 359 3.96 -5.20 -9.40
CA PHE A 359 3.74 -4.01 -8.57
C PHE A 359 4.26 -2.77 -9.28
N TYR A 360 3.51 -1.68 -9.16
CA TYR A 360 3.87 -0.35 -9.63
C TYR A 360 3.88 0.59 -8.43
N ILE A 361 5.09 0.92 -7.94
CA ILE A 361 5.32 1.64 -6.70
C ILE A 361 5.80 3.05 -7.01
N ASP A 362 5.10 4.06 -6.50
CA ASP A 362 5.45 5.47 -6.69
C ASP A 362 6.86 5.78 -6.18
N GLU A 363 7.67 6.47 -6.99
CA GLU A 363 9.02 6.81 -6.55
C GLU A 363 9.06 7.90 -5.48
N ASP A 364 8.03 8.78 -5.42
CA ASP A 364 7.98 9.91 -4.49
C ASP A 364 7.55 9.51 -3.08
N SER A 365 6.66 8.53 -2.94
CA SER A 365 6.01 8.17 -1.68
C SER A 365 6.25 6.72 -1.23
N TRP A 366 6.66 5.83 -2.13
CA TRP A 366 6.71 4.38 -1.95
C TRP A 366 5.33 3.71 -1.81
N GLN A 367 4.24 4.44 -2.04
CA GLN A 367 2.91 3.85 -2.14
C GLN A 367 2.81 2.96 -3.38
N ILE A 368 2.31 1.74 -3.25
CA ILE A 368 1.89 0.94 -4.42
C ILE A 368 0.67 1.62 -5.03
N LEU A 369 0.72 1.96 -6.31
CA LEU A 369 -0.36 2.63 -7.04
C LEU A 369 -1.22 1.65 -7.83
N ALA A 370 -0.62 0.56 -8.32
CA ALA A 370 -1.34 -0.53 -8.98
C ALA A 370 -0.63 -1.87 -8.81
N VAL A 371 -1.40 -2.96 -8.93
CA VAL A 371 -0.87 -4.34 -8.97
C VAL A 371 -1.62 -5.15 -10.01
N ASP A 372 -0.90 -5.71 -10.97
CA ASP A 372 -1.43 -6.74 -11.87
C ASP A 372 -1.33 -8.12 -11.20
N LEU A 373 -2.42 -8.88 -11.21
CA LEU A 373 -2.55 -10.17 -10.52
C LEU A 373 -2.72 -11.29 -11.54
N TYR A 374 -1.88 -12.32 -11.45
CA TYR A 374 -1.88 -13.45 -12.39
C TYR A 374 -2.04 -14.78 -11.64
N ASP A 375 -2.74 -15.71 -12.30
CA ASP A 375 -2.90 -17.07 -11.79
C ASP A 375 -1.73 -18.00 -12.18
N GLN A 376 -1.82 -19.26 -11.76
CA GLN A 376 -0.82 -20.31 -12.03
C GLN A 376 -0.59 -20.61 -13.52
N ASN A 377 -1.52 -20.21 -14.40
CA ASN A 377 -1.38 -20.36 -15.85
C ASN A 377 -0.75 -19.13 -16.51
N GLY A 378 -0.40 -18.12 -15.70
CA GLY A 378 0.09 -16.83 -16.18
C GLY A 378 -1.00 -15.93 -16.76
N GLU A 379 -2.29 -16.28 -16.57
CA GLU A 379 -3.41 -15.44 -17.02
C GLU A 379 -3.61 -14.27 -16.06
N LEU A 380 -3.81 -13.09 -16.63
CA LEU A 380 -4.19 -11.90 -15.87
C LEU A 380 -5.61 -12.08 -15.31
N ILE A 381 -5.75 -12.10 -13.99
CA ILE A 381 -7.02 -12.38 -13.31
C ILE A 381 -7.55 -11.21 -12.50
N GLY A 382 -6.71 -10.22 -12.20
CA GLY A 382 -7.14 -9.08 -11.38
C GLY A 382 -6.25 -7.87 -11.53
N LEU A 383 -6.78 -6.75 -11.04
CA LEU A 383 -6.11 -5.47 -10.92
C LEU A 383 -6.42 -4.90 -9.53
N GLN A 384 -5.39 -4.44 -8.81
CA GLN A 384 -5.57 -3.53 -7.69
C GLN A 384 -5.18 -2.12 -8.12
N GLU A 385 -5.89 -1.11 -7.61
CA GLU A 385 -5.50 0.28 -7.70
C GLU A 385 -5.62 0.95 -6.34
N SER A 386 -4.65 1.79 -6.02
CA SER A 386 -4.66 2.72 -4.91
C SER A 386 -4.90 4.13 -5.43
N HIS A 387 -5.85 4.84 -4.83
CA HIS A 387 -6.20 6.21 -5.16
C HIS A 387 -5.73 7.14 -4.03
N PRO A 388 -4.47 7.61 -4.06
CA PRO A 388 -3.89 8.36 -2.95
C PRO A 388 -4.22 9.85 -2.99
N ILE A 389 -4.19 10.45 -1.79
CA ILE A 389 -4.15 11.90 -1.56
C ILE A 389 -3.06 12.23 -0.55
N ASN A 390 -2.73 13.51 -0.39
CA ASN A 390 -1.92 13.97 0.73
C ASN A 390 -2.82 14.44 1.87
N TYR A 391 -2.65 13.86 3.05
CA TYR A 391 -3.32 14.26 4.28
C TYR A 391 -2.46 15.34 4.93
N TYR A 392 -2.87 16.60 4.75
CA TYR A 392 -2.04 17.78 4.97
C TYR A 392 -1.55 17.97 6.41
N GLU A 393 -2.40 17.63 7.41
CA GLU A 393 -2.10 17.86 8.83
C GLU A 393 -0.96 17.01 9.36
N VAL A 394 -0.66 15.89 8.71
CA VAL A 394 0.39 14.94 9.12
C VAL A 394 1.43 14.68 8.02
N PRO A 395 1.52 15.49 6.99
CA PRO A 395 2.05 15.27 5.65
C PRO A 395 2.18 13.79 5.29
N MET A 396 1.04 13.12 5.07
CA MET A 396 0.97 11.69 4.79
C MET A 396 0.40 11.48 3.39
N PHE A 397 1.16 10.88 2.48
CA PHE A 397 0.65 10.47 1.18
C PHE A 397 0.23 9.01 1.24
N ALA A 398 -1.07 8.76 1.21
CA ALA A 398 -1.63 7.43 1.35
C ALA A 398 -2.94 7.27 0.58
N SER A 399 -3.31 6.04 0.30
CA SER A 399 -4.57 5.70 -0.36
C SER A 399 -5.77 6.14 0.48
N THR A 400 -6.65 6.96 -0.10
CA THR A 400 -7.97 7.25 0.48
C THR A 400 -9.00 6.20 0.04
N LEU A 401 -8.81 5.61 -1.13
CA LEU A 401 -9.66 4.57 -1.68
C LEU A 401 -8.82 3.52 -2.41
N GLU A 402 -9.11 2.25 -2.18
CA GLU A 402 -8.48 1.12 -2.84
C GLU A 402 -9.52 0.27 -3.58
N THR A 403 -9.12 -0.31 -4.70
CA THR A 403 -9.95 -1.23 -5.47
C THR A 403 -9.22 -2.54 -5.74
N LEU A 404 -10.00 -3.62 -5.85
CA LEU A 404 -9.55 -4.90 -6.39
C LEU A 404 -10.60 -5.42 -7.37
N TYR A 405 -10.25 -5.44 -8.64
CA TYR A 405 -11.09 -5.93 -9.73
C TYR A 405 -10.82 -7.41 -10.02
N ASP A 406 -11.84 -8.26 -9.95
CA ASP A 406 -11.83 -9.62 -10.50
C ASP A 406 -12.13 -9.53 -12.00
N LEU A 407 -11.09 -9.55 -12.80
CA LEU A 407 -11.19 -9.44 -14.26
C LEU A 407 -11.82 -10.66 -14.91
N LYS A 408 -11.90 -11.82 -14.24
CA LYS A 408 -12.56 -13.00 -14.75
C LYS A 408 -14.08 -12.92 -14.58
N ARG A 409 -14.55 -12.59 -13.37
CA ARG A 409 -15.98 -12.57 -13.01
C ARG A 409 -16.65 -11.23 -13.21
N GLY A 410 -15.89 -10.15 -13.28
CA GLY A 410 -16.40 -8.77 -13.37
C GLY A 410 -17.03 -8.27 -12.07
N ASN A 411 -16.64 -8.84 -10.95
CA ASN A 411 -16.93 -8.36 -9.61
C ASN A 411 -15.77 -7.48 -9.13
N TYR A 412 -15.99 -6.67 -8.12
CA TYR A 412 -14.88 -5.92 -7.54
C TYR A 412 -15.14 -5.51 -6.08
N PHE A 413 -14.06 -5.21 -5.41
CA PHE A 413 -14.03 -4.76 -4.03
C PHE A 413 -13.49 -3.33 -3.97
N VAL A 414 -14.06 -2.52 -3.09
CA VAL A 414 -13.64 -1.15 -2.80
C VAL A 414 -13.47 -1.00 -1.30
N ASP A 415 -12.37 -0.41 -0.85
CA ASP A 415 -12.16 0.01 0.54
C ASP A 415 -11.84 1.50 0.61
N GLY A 416 -12.26 2.18 1.66
CA GLY A 416 -11.87 3.57 1.90
C GLY A 416 -12.95 4.61 1.62
N LEU A 417 -14.20 4.25 1.30
CA LEU A 417 -15.28 5.22 1.08
C LEU A 417 -15.55 6.03 2.35
N ASP A 418 -15.09 7.27 2.40
CA ASP A 418 -15.11 8.16 3.57
C ASP A 418 -15.89 9.48 3.38
N ASN A 419 -16.41 9.73 2.18
CA ASN A 419 -17.05 10.97 1.75
C ASN A 419 -18.19 11.49 2.64
N ASN A 420 -18.87 10.59 3.34
CA ASN A 420 -20.02 10.90 4.21
C ASN A 420 -19.73 10.53 5.67
N GLU A 421 -18.46 10.34 6.01
CA GLU A 421 -18.02 9.98 7.35
C GLU A 421 -17.23 11.13 7.99
N PRO A 422 -17.05 11.13 9.31
CA PRO A 422 -16.10 12.02 9.96
C PRO A 422 -14.69 11.80 9.43
N MET A 423 -13.93 12.90 9.29
CA MET A 423 -12.54 12.83 8.86
C MET A 423 -11.67 12.00 9.81
N TYR A 424 -10.57 11.49 9.31
CA TYR A 424 -9.57 10.75 10.07
C TYR A 424 -9.10 11.57 11.28
N GLN A 425 -8.94 10.90 12.41
CA GLN A 425 -8.46 11.50 13.65
C GLN A 425 -7.03 11.03 13.88
N PHE A 426 -6.07 11.95 13.77
CA PHE A 426 -4.64 11.68 13.95
C PHE A 426 -4.14 12.00 15.38
N ASP A 427 -5.00 12.54 16.24
CA ASP A 427 -4.69 12.93 17.63
C ASP A 427 -5.19 11.93 18.67
N VAL A 428 -5.65 10.75 18.24
CA VAL A 428 -6.10 9.69 19.15
C VAL A 428 -4.97 9.14 20.00
N LYS A 429 -5.27 8.82 21.26
CA LYS A 429 -4.29 8.22 22.18
C LYS A 429 -4.55 6.75 22.36
N LEU A 430 -3.84 5.92 21.62
CA LEU A 430 -3.96 4.48 21.61
C LEU A 430 -2.82 3.83 22.42
N GLN A 431 -3.10 2.65 22.97
CA GLN A 431 -2.12 1.85 23.70
C GLN A 431 -2.16 0.39 23.23
N PRO A 432 -1.07 -0.38 23.31
CA PRO A 432 -1.03 -1.78 22.89
C PRO A 432 -2.15 -2.65 23.51
N ARG A 433 -2.55 -2.35 24.77
CA ARG A 433 -3.66 -3.06 25.46
C ARG A 433 -5.01 -2.91 24.76
N ASP A 434 -5.22 -1.86 23.96
CA ASP A 434 -6.47 -1.62 23.21
C ASP A 434 -6.61 -2.58 22.02
N PHE A 435 -5.53 -3.27 21.67
CA PHE A 435 -5.43 -4.23 20.58
C PHE A 435 -5.24 -5.67 21.08
N SER A 436 -5.93 -6.02 22.16
CA SER A 436 -5.87 -7.36 22.76
C SER A 436 -7.19 -8.12 22.58
N PRO A 437 -7.17 -9.46 22.66
CA PRO A 437 -8.42 -10.25 22.69
C PRO A 437 -9.38 -9.85 23.82
N GLN A 438 -8.84 -9.37 24.95
CA GLN A 438 -9.62 -8.86 26.07
C GLN A 438 -10.33 -7.55 25.71
N ALA A 439 -9.64 -6.64 24.99
CA ALA A 439 -10.23 -5.41 24.48
C ALA A 439 -11.40 -5.70 23.51
N LEU A 440 -11.27 -6.72 22.65
CA LEU A 440 -12.38 -7.14 21.78
C LEU A 440 -13.63 -7.54 22.56
N ARG A 441 -13.48 -8.19 23.72
CA ARG A 441 -14.63 -8.57 24.55
C ARG A 441 -15.24 -7.39 25.30
N ARG A 442 -14.39 -6.47 25.78
CA ARG A 442 -14.82 -5.31 26.56
C ARG A 442 -15.59 -4.30 25.69
N ASP A 443 -15.14 -4.10 24.46
CA ASP A 443 -15.62 -3.04 23.57
C ASP A 443 -16.82 -3.49 22.70
N ASN A 444 -17.29 -4.74 22.89
CA ASN A 444 -18.40 -5.38 22.19
C ASN A 444 -19.31 -6.17 23.14
#